data_04102d9e86a2a62042e16a6cb221d46b
#
_entry.id   04102d9e86a2a62042e16a6cb221d46b
#
_cell.length_a   1.000
_cell.length_b   1.000
_cell.length_c   1.000
_cell.angle_alpha   90.00
_cell.angle_beta   90.00
_cell.angle_gamma   90.00
#
_symmetry.space_group_name_H-M   'P 1'
#
loop_
_entity.id
_entity.type
_entity.pdbx_description
1 polymer ?
#
loop_
_entity_poly.entity_id
_entity_poly.type
_entity_poly.pdbx_seq_one_letter_code
_entity_poly.pdbx_strand_id
1 'polypeptide(L)'
;KVDAKPINWSEKVFIQPKLDGVRCVIQLNDKGEVYAYSRTGKPWLNIKHILKELQPWFKHNPEAILDGELYNHDLRDDFEQIISLVRKQKPTPYMRTKAKKLVQFHCYDYAHTDDNYITRMNNLSVSDMYSYCVQYVPTTQLYHYQQAVIKHKAFLERGYEGAILRLDKP
;
A
#
# COMPACT_ATOMS: atom_id res chain seq x y z
N LYS A 1 -12.07 -13.31 -13.03
CA LYS A 1 -13.33 -13.73 -12.37
C LYS A 1 -12.91 -14.37 -11.07
N VAL A 2 -13.06 -13.67 -9.97
CA VAL A 2 -12.97 -14.28 -8.65
C VAL A 2 -14.38 -14.76 -8.35
N ASP A 3 -14.56 -16.04 -8.08
CA ASP A 3 -15.77 -16.57 -7.45
C ASP A 3 -15.80 -16.01 -6.01
N ALA A 4 -16.21 -14.76 -5.91
CA ALA A 4 -16.28 -14.07 -4.63
C ALA A 4 -17.41 -14.73 -3.83
N LYS A 5 -17.04 -15.34 -2.71
CA LYS A 5 -18.04 -15.78 -1.73
C LYS A 5 -18.92 -14.56 -1.37
N PRO A 6 -20.23 -14.74 -1.21
CA PRO A 6 -21.12 -13.66 -0.82
C PRO A 6 -20.63 -13.03 0.49
N ILE A 7 -20.57 -11.71 0.52
CA ILE A 7 -20.14 -10.97 1.72
C ILE A 7 -21.26 -11.06 2.76
N ASN A 8 -20.89 -11.48 3.96
CA ASN A 8 -21.78 -11.45 5.10
C ASN A 8 -21.77 -10.03 5.72
N TRP A 9 -22.81 -9.25 5.47
CA TRP A 9 -22.95 -7.87 5.95
C TRP A 9 -23.25 -7.76 7.46
N SER A 10 -23.42 -8.87 8.17
CA SER A 10 -23.45 -8.86 9.65
C SER A 10 -22.05 -8.74 10.26
N GLU A 11 -21.01 -9.01 9.48
CA GLU A 11 -19.62 -8.78 9.86
C GLU A 11 -19.22 -7.32 9.53
N LYS A 12 -18.17 -6.82 10.20
CA LYS A 12 -17.60 -5.51 9.83
C LYS A 12 -16.88 -5.63 8.49
N VAL A 13 -17.30 -4.82 7.53
CA VAL A 13 -16.72 -4.75 6.19
C VAL A 13 -16.10 -3.37 5.98
N PHE A 14 -14.95 -3.34 5.38
CA PHE A 14 -14.23 -2.11 5.05
C PHE A 14 -13.95 -2.03 3.56
N ILE A 15 -13.79 -0.81 3.04
CA ILE A 15 -13.47 -0.55 1.65
C ILE A 15 -12.29 0.41 1.51
N GLN A 16 -11.41 0.10 0.57
CA GLN A 16 -10.30 0.93 0.13
C GLN A 16 -10.32 1.08 -1.39
N PRO A 17 -9.76 2.17 -1.96
CA PRO A 17 -9.52 2.22 -3.40
C PRO A 17 -8.54 1.12 -3.82
N LYS A 18 -8.77 0.48 -4.97
CA LYS A 18 -7.82 -0.43 -5.59
C LYS A 18 -6.84 0.40 -6.43
N LEU A 19 -5.59 0.40 -6.00
CA LEU A 19 -4.51 1.11 -6.66
C LEU A 19 -3.98 0.26 -7.82
N ASP A 20 -3.77 0.88 -8.97
CA ASP A 20 -3.12 0.25 -10.12
C ASP A 20 -1.61 0.48 -10.04
N GLY A 21 -0.94 -0.29 -9.21
CA GLY A 21 0.48 -0.16 -8.91
C GLY A 21 1.22 -1.49 -8.86
N VAL A 22 2.31 -1.55 -8.13
CA VAL A 22 3.06 -2.79 -7.86
C VAL A 22 3.16 -3.01 -6.36
N ARG A 23 2.62 -4.15 -5.88
CA ARG A 23 2.64 -4.51 -4.47
C ARG A 23 4.07 -4.48 -3.91
N CYS A 24 4.19 -3.88 -2.75
CA CYS A 24 5.43 -3.73 -2.03
C CYS A 24 5.20 -4.02 -0.55
N VAL A 25 5.96 -4.97 -0.01
CA VAL A 25 6.02 -5.24 1.44
C VAL A 25 7.32 -4.66 1.97
N ILE A 26 7.25 -3.89 3.05
CA ILE A 26 8.42 -3.26 3.68
C ILE A 26 8.52 -3.72 5.13
N GLN A 27 9.71 -4.19 5.52
CA GLN A 27 10.03 -4.66 6.88
C GLN A 27 11.53 -4.55 7.14
N LEU A 28 11.98 -4.83 8.35
CA LEU A 28 13.39 -5.04 8.62
C LEU A 28 13.84 -6.41 8.10
N ASN A 29 15.07 -6.47 7.60
CA ASN A 29 15.76 -7.72 7.35
C ASN A 29 16.50 -8.21 8.63
N ASP A 30 17.11 -9.39 8.57
CA ASP A 30 17.87 -9.99 9.69
C ASP A 30 19.05 -9.12 10.19
N LYS A 31 19.45 -8.10 9.41
CA LYS A 31 20.49 -7.13 9.76
C LYS A 31 19.95 -5.84 10.37
N GLY A 32 18.64 -5.74 10.56
CA GLY A 32 17.98 -4.54 11.05
C GLY A 32 17.91 -3.39 10.02
N GLU A 33 18.06 -3.69 8.73
CA GLU A 33 17.93 -2.70 7.66
C GLU A 33 16.51 -2.73 7.08
N VAL A 34 15.95 -1.57 6.77
CA VAL A 34 14.65 -1.48 6.10
C VAL A 34 14.76 -2.02 4.68
N TYR A 35 13.94 -3.01 4.37
CA TYR A 35 13.97 -3.73 3.11
C TYR A 35 12.59 -3.85 2.47
N ALA A 36 12.55 -3.84 1.14
CA ALA A 36 11.31 -3.90 0.39
C ALA A 36 11.29 -5.05 -0.61
N TYR A 37 10.15 -5.76 -0.63
CA TYR A 37 9.95 -6.94 -1.46
C TYR A 37 8.71 -6.81 -2.35
N SER A 38 8.78 -7.44 -3.51
CA SER A 38 7.63 -7.67 -4.37
C SER A 38 6.75 -8.83 -3.86
N ARG A 39 5.58 -9.02 -4.46
CA ARG A 39 4.69 -10.17 -4.21
C ARG A 39 5.40 -11.54 -4.30
N THR A 40 6.46 -11.65 -5.10
CA THR A 40 7.23 -12.89 -5.31
C THR A 40 8.52 -12.93 -4.50
N GLY A 41 8.69 -12.06 -3.49
CA GLY A 41 9.88 -11.99 -2.65
C GLY A 41 11.12 -11.36 -3.30
N LYS A 42 11.00 -10.80 -4.52
CA LYS A 42 12.13 -10.12 -5.18
C LYS A 42 12.31 -8.71 -4.62
N PRO A 43 13.56 -8.26 -4.36
CA PRO A 43 13.81 -6.94 -3.79
C PRO A 43 13.50 -5.80 -4.77
N TRP A 44 12.97 -4.70 -4.22
CA TRP A 44 12.84 -3.42 -4.92
C TRP A 44 14.07 -2.55 -4.66
N LEU A 45 14.93 -2.37 -5.68
CA LEU A 45 16.22 -1.71 -5.51
C LEU A 45 16.20 -0.19 -5.81
N ASN A 46 15.21 0.28 -6.57
CA ASN A 46 15.15 1.68 -7.01
C ASN A 46 14.15 2.53 -6.22
N ILE A 47 13.95 2.22 -4.95
CA ILE A 47 13.06 2.96 -4.02
C ILE A 47 13.78 3.37 -2.73
N LYS A 48 15.10 3.58 -2.79
CA LYS A 48 15.92 3.93 -1.61
C LYS A 48 15.45 5.17 -0.86
N HIS A 49 14.80 6.11 -1.54
CA HIS A 49 14.21 7.30 -0.92
C HIS A 49 13.10 6.94 0.06
N ILE A 50 12.23 5.98 -0.30
CA ILE A 50 11.14 5.49 0.57
C ILE A 50 11.73 4.76 1.78
N LEU A 51 12.71 3.85 1.55
CA LEU A 51 13.34 3.10 2.64
C LEU A 51 14.05 4.03 3.63
N LYS A 52 14.71 5.09 3.13
CA LYS A 52 15.37 6.10 3.97
C LYS A 52 14.36 6.89 4.80
N GLU A 53 13.23 7.22 4.23
CA GLU A 53 12.14 7.94 4.90
C GLU A 53 11.55 7.11 6.05
N LEU A 54 11.37 5.79 5.84
CA LEU A 54 10.82 4.87 6.83
C LEU A 54 11.82 4.42 7.90
N GLN A 55 13.14 4.62 7.69
CA GLN A 55 14.17 4.16 8.61
C GLN A 55 13.99 4.66 10.07
N PRO A 56 13.66 5.93 10.34
CA PRO A 56 13.42 6.40 11.70
C PRO A 56 12.22 5.71 12.36
N TRP A 57 11.14 5.51 11.61
CA TRP A 57 9.93 4.86 12.11
C TRP A 57 10.17 3.39 12.48
N PHE A 58 10.89 2.64 11.64
CA PHE A 58 11.23 1.24 11.92
C PHE A 58 12.16 1.05 13.13
N LYS A 59 12.92 2.07 13.56
CA LYS A 59 13.70 2.00 14.81
C LYS A 59 12.81 1.86 16.05
N HIS A 60 11.59 2.42 15.99
CA HIS A 60 10.61 2.34 17.07
C HIS A 60 9.59 1.22 16.86
N ASN A 61 9.52 0.65 15.65
CA ASN A 61 8.58 -0.39 15.25
C ASN A 61 9.31 -1.54 14.53
N PRO A 62 10.28 -2.24 15.19
CA PRO A 62 11.15 -3.19 14.51
C PRO A 62 10.43 -4.44 13.99
N GLU A 63 9.31 -4.83 14.60
CA GLU A 63 8.51 -6.00 14.20
C GLU A 63 7.46 -5.66 13.13
N ALA A 64 7.41 -4.41 12.69
CA ALA A 64 6.41 -3.95 11.75
C ALA A 64 6.60 -4.55 10.36
N ILE A 65 5.49 -4.95 9.73
CA ILE A 65 5.42 -5.33 8.32
C ILE A 65 4.38 -4.43 7.66
N LEU A 66 4.85 -3.53 6.79
CA LEU A 66 3.97 -2.63 6.03
C LEU A 66 3.64 -3.28 4.68
N ASP A 67 2.35 -3.41 4.36
CA ASP A 67 1.87 -3.86 3.06
C ASP A 67 1.25 -2.69 2.30
N GLY A 68 1.66 -2.50 1.06
CA GLY A 68 1.25 -1.35 0.28
C GLY A 68 1.52 -1.51 -1.22
N GLU A 69 1.35 -0.41 -1.93
CA GLU A 69 1.54 -0.31 -3.37
C GLU A 69 2.59 0.76 -3.70
N LEU A 70 3.53 0.44 -4.59
CA LEU A 70 4.32 1.46 -5.27
C LEU A 70 3.46 2.08 -6.36
N TYR A 71 3.09 3.34 -6.15
CA TYR A 71 2.04 4.00 -6.91
C TYR A 71 2.29 5.52 -6.96
N ASN A 72 1.62 6.19 -7.85
CA ASN A 72 1.42 7.64 -7.81
C ASN A 72 0.15 7.97 -8.58
N HIS A 73 -0.81 8.61 -7.92
CA HIS A 73 -2.13 8.89 -8.52
C HIS A 73 -2.06 9.84 -9.71
N ASP A 74 -1.08 10.74 -9.73
CA ASP A 74 -0.86 11.65 -10.86
C ASP A 74 -0.39 10.91 -12.13
N LEU A 75 0.08 9.66 -11.98
CA LEU A 75 0.52 8.78 -13.07
C LEU A 75 -0.44 7.62 -13.32
N ARG A 76 -1.69 7.70 -12.87
CA ARG A 76 -2.68 6.62 -13.03
C ARG A 76 -2.92 6.21 -14.49
N ASP A 77 -2.75 7.15 -15.43
CA ASP A 77 -2.89 6.91 -16.87
C ASP A 77 -1.56 6.50 -17.54
N ASP A 78 -0.44 6.45 -16.79
CA ASP A 78 0.90 6.06 -17.25
C ASP A 78 1.60 5.16 -16.23
N PHE A 79 0.90 4.13 -15.79
CA PHE A 79 1.38 3.14 -14.81
C PHE A 79 2.69 2.46 -15.22
N GLU A 80 2.92 2.26 -16.52
CA GLU A 80 4.16 1.66 -17.02
C GLU A 80 5.41 2.45 -16.64
N GLN A 81 5.28 3.74 -16.44
CA GLN A 81 6.38 4.58 -15.97
C GLN A 81 6.83 4.16 -14.56
N ILE A 82 5.89 3.87 -13.65
CA ILE A 82 6.19 3.35 -12.29
C ILE A 82 6.89 1.99 -12.41
N ILE A 83 6.30 1.05 -13.17
CA ILE A 83 6.88 -0.29 -13.38
C ILE A 83 8.30 -0.19 -13.91
N SER A 84 8.52 0.62 -14.93
CA SER A 84 9.82 0.76 -15.57
C SER A 84 10.91 1.26 -14.61
N LEU A 85 10.55 2.12 -13.66
CA LEU A 85 11.45 2.65 -12.65
C LEU A 85 11.76 1.62 -11.56
N VAL A 86 10.72 1.00 -10.97
CA VAL A 86 10.89 0.14 -9.79
C VAL A 86 11.51 -1.21 -10.10
N ARG A 87 11.32 -1.74 -11.31
CA ARG A 87 11.89 -3.03 -11.75
C ARG A 87 13.38 -2.98 -12.11
N LYS A 88 14.00 -1.80 -12.14
CA LYS A 88 15.42 -1.67 -12.50
C LYS A 88 16.34 -2.26 -11.43
N GLN A 89 17.06 -3.31 -11.78
CA GLN A 89 18.02 -3.98 -10.88
C GLN A 89 19.34 -3.19 -10.75
N LYS A 90 19.72 -2.44 -11.81
CA LYS A 90 20.91 -1.57 -11.84
C LYS A 90 20.49 -0.16 -12.25
N PRO A 91 19.81 0.61 -11.36
CA PRO A 91 19.34 1.94 -11.72
C PRO A 91 20.50 2.94 -11.83
N THR A 92 20.49 3.75 -12.88
CA THR A 92 21.42 4.87 -13.05
C THR A 92 21.10 6.01 -12.07
N PRO A 93 22.00 6.99 -11.85
CA PRO A 93 21.70 8.17 -11.03
C PRO A 93 20.45 8.94 -11.51
N TYR A 94 20.28 9.08 -12.83
CA TYR A 94 19.08 9.68 -13.42
C TYR A 94 17.79 8.91 -13.04
N MET A 95 17.79 7.58 -13.14
CA MET A 95 16.64 6.75 -12.78
C MET A 95 16.31 6.85 -11.28
N ARG A 96 17.33 6.97 -10.42
CA ARG A 96 17.12 7.17 -8.97
C ARG A 96 16.47 8.52 -8.68
N THR A 97 16.92 9.57 -9.34
CA THR A 97 16.34 10.92 -9.23
C THR A 97 14.90 10.93 -9.74
N LYS A 98 14.63 10.26 -10.86
CA LYS A 98 13.28 10.13 -11.42
C LYS A 98 12.36 9.33 -10.48
N ALA A 99 12.83 8.19 -9.94
CA ALA A 99 12.07 7.40 -8.98
C ALA A 99 11.74 8.19 -7.72
N LYS A 100 12.70 8.98 -7.18
CA LYS A 100 12.47 9.84 -6.01
C LYS A 100 11.35 10.86 -6.22
N LYS A 101 11.15 11.34 -7.44
CA LYS A 101 10.10 12.32 -7.78
C LYS A 101 8.74 11.68 -8.03
N LEU A 102 8.73 10.47 -8.57
CA LEU A 102 7.52 9.88 -9.16
C LEU A 102 6.97 8.67 -8.39
N VAL A 103 7.82 7.92 -7.67
CA VAL A 103 7.39 6.70 -6.99
C VAL A 103 7.08 7.01 -5.54
N GLN A 104 5.87 6.69 -5.13
CA GLN A 104 5.40 6.75 -3.75
C GLN A 104 5.07 5.34 -3.25
N PHE A 105 5.11 5.13 -1.95
CA PHE A 105 4.60 3.95 -1.27
C PHE A 105 3.28 4.29 -0.61
N HIS A 106 2.21 3.66 -1.04
CA HIS A 106 0.87 3.82 -0.49
C HIS A 106 0.57 2.64 0.42
N CYS A 107 0.66 2.86 1.72
CA CYS A 107 0.45 1.84 2.74
C CYS A 107 -1.05 1.61 2.97
N TYR A 108 -1.52 0.38 2.79
CA TYR A 108 -2.92 0.00 2.94
C TYR A 108 -3.16 -1.07 4.01
N ASP A 109 -2.11 -1.67 4.55
CA ASP A 109 -2.20 -2.59 5.67
C ASP A 109 -0.91 -2.60 6.52
N TYR A 110 -1.08 -2.93 7.80
CA TYR A 110 -0.03 -3.19 8.76
C TYR A 110 -0.17 -4.65 9.18
N ALA A 111 0.64 -5.54 8.60
CA ALA A 111 0.55 -6.97 8.84
C ALA A 111 1.06 -7.29 10.25
N HIS A 112 0.13 -7.42 11.18
CA HIS A 112 0.35 -7.93 12.52
C HIS A 112 -0.63 -9.08 12.75
N THR A 113 -0.11 -10.25 13.07
CA THR A 113 -0.84 -11.52 12.95
C THR A 113 -2.05 -11.66 13.88
N ASP A 114 -2.02 -11.02 15.04
CA ASP A 114 -3.03 -11.20 16.10
C ASP A 114 -4.08 -10.07 16.15
N ASP A 115 -3.84 -8.99 15.40
CA ASP A 115 -4.77 -7.87 15.34
C ASP A 115 -5.82 -8.05 14.24
N ASN A 116 -7.06 -7.68 14.55
CA ASN A 116 -8.07 -7.55 13.52
C ASN A 116 -7.80 -6.33 12.61
N TYR A 117 -8.47 -6.30 11.45
CA TYR A 117 -8.20 -5.29 10.42
C TYR A 117 -8.39 -3.85 10.92
N ILE A 118 -9.44 -3.57 11.72
CA ILE A 118 -9.68 -2.20 12.21
C ILE A 118 -8.58 -1.72 13.17
N THR A 119 -8.05 -2.60 14.00
CA THR A 119 -6.95 -2.28 14.91
C THR A 119 -5.70 -1.92 14.11
N ARG A 120 -5.36 -2.71 13.09
CA ARG A 120 -4.24 -2.43 12.18
C ARG A 120 -4.39 -1.08 11.48
N MET A 121 -5.61 -0.77 10.98
CA MET A 121 -5.88 0.49 10.30
C MET A 121 -5.85 1.70 11.23
N ASN A 122 -6.30 1.55 12.48
CA ASN A 122 -6.18 2.61 13.47
C ASN A 122 -4.71 2.91 13.79
N ASN A 123 -3.89 1.88 14.00
CA ASN A 123 -2.45 2.04 14.23
C ASN A 123 -1.76 2.73 13.04
N LEU A 124 -2.12 2.36 11.80
CA LEU A 124 -1.61 3.03 10.60
C LEU A 124 -2.06 4.49 10.52
N SER A 125 -3.33 4.79 10.78
CA SER A 125 -3.89 6.14 10.57
C SER A 125 -3.28 7.21 11.46
N VAL A 126 -2.78 6.84 12.64
CA VAL A 126 -2.14 7.74 13.61
C VAL A 126 -0.60 7.71 13.56
N SER A 127 -0.04 6.94 12.63
CA SER A 127 1.42 6.83 12.46
C SER A 127 2.02 8.15 11.97
N ASP A 128 3.21 8.47 12.44
CA ASP A 128 4.00 9.65 12.04
C ASP A 128 4.94 9.38 10.84
N MET A 129 4.83 8.21 10.20
CA MET A 129 5.70 7.82 9.09
C MET A 129 5.37 8.49 7.74
N TYR A 130 4.26 9.23 7.64
CA TYR A 130 3.77 9.74 6.36
C TYR A 130 4.52 10.99 5.89
N SER A 131 4.74 11.03 4.59
CA SER A 131 5.48 12.09 3.90
C SER A 131 5.02 12.17 2.44
N TYR A 132 5.70 13.00 1.62
CA TYR A 132 5.44 13.03 0.18
C TYR A 132 5.56 11.64 -0.48
N CYS A 133 6.56 10.84 -0.09
CA CYS A 133 6.78 9.53 -0.72
C CYS A 133 6.19 8.34 0.06
N VAL A 134 5.60 8.57 1.24
CA VAL A 134 4.90 7.53 2.03
C VAL A 134 3.50 8.01 2.34
N GLN A 135 2.50 7.35 1.79
CA GLN A 135 1.09 7.75 1.86
C GLN A 135 0.25 6.69 2.57
N TYR A 136 -0.78 7.12 3.30
CA TYR A 136 -1.81 6.26 3.85
C TYR A 136 -2.94 6.06 2.85
N VAL A 137 -3.44 4.84 2.72
CA VAL A 137 -4.65 4.56 1.94
C VAL A 137 -5.87 4.57 2.85
N PRO A 138 -6.75 5.58 2.76
CA PRO A 138 -7.91 5.72 3.64
C PRO A 138 -8.84 4.52 3.56
N THR A 139 -9.27 4.06 4.74
CA THR A 139 -10.21 2.95 4.91
C THR A 139 -11.56 3.49 5.38
N THR A 140 -12.66 3.02 4.79
CA THR A 140 -14.01 3.37 5.19
C THR A 140 -14.77 2.11 5.62
N GLN A 141 -15.41 2.12 6.78
CA GLN A 141 -16.32 1.04 7.18
C GLN A 141 -17.62 1.13 6.39
N LEU A 142 -18.13 -0.03 5.99
CA LEU A 142 -19.41 -0.19 5.30
C LEU A 142 -20.40 -0.96 6.18
N TYR A 143 -21.67 -0.62 6.06
CA TYR A 143 -22.75 -1.25 6.83
C TYR A 143 -23.70 -2.08 5.96
N HIS A 144 -23.70 -1.84 4.63
CA HIS A 144 -24.54 -2.56 3.70
C HIS A 144 -24.04 -2.45 2.25
N TYR A 145 -24.52 -3.34 1.40
CA TYR A 145 -24.08 -3.48 0.00
C TYR A 145 -24.18 -2.19 -0.82
N GLN A 146 -25.25 -1.38 -0.65
CA GLN A 146 -25.44 -0.17 -1.42
C GLN A 146 -24.30 0.86 -1.18
N GLN A 147 -23.77 0.94 0.03
CA GLN A 147 -22.61 1.80 0.31
C GLN A 147 -21.37 1.34 -0.45
N ALA A 148 -21.16 0.02 -0.59
CA ALA A 148 -20.04 -0.52 -1.37
C ALA A 148 -20.17 -0.14 -2.84
N VAL A 149 -21.38 -0.22 -3.42
CA VAL A 149 -21.64 0.18 -4.82
C VAL A 149 -21.35 1.67 -5.03
N ILE A 150 -21.86 2.54 -4.14
CA ILE A 150 -21.63 3.99 -4.22
C ILE A 150 -20.13 4.32 -4.12
N LYS A 151 -19.44 3.74 -3.14
CA LYS A 151 -17.99 3.96 -2.95
C LYS A 151 -17.17 3.44 -4.13
N HIS A 152 -17.50 2.26 -4.65
CA HIS A 152 -16.84 1.71 -5.83
C HIS A 152 -16.96 2.64 -7.03
N LYS A 153 -18.19 3.13 -7.31
CA LYS A 153 -18.42 4.10 -8.40
C LYS A 153 -17.60 5.38 -8.19
N ALA A 154 -17.59 5.94 -6.99
CA ALA A 154 -16.81 7.12 -6.67
C ALA A 154 -15.29 6.91 -6.84
N PHE A 155 -14.77 5.70 -6.56
CA PHE A 155 -13.35 5.39 -6.82
C PHE A 155 -13.06 5.34 -8.33
N LEU A 156 -13.93 4.72 -9.13
CA LEU A 156 -13.78 4.72 -10.60
C LEU A 156 -13.81 6.15 -11.18
N GLU A 157 -14.74 6.99 -10.73
CA GLU A 157 -14.83 8.40 -11.16
C GLU A 157 -13.58 9.21 -10.81
N ARG A 158 -12.87 8.81 -9.74
CA ARG A 158 -11.59 9.40 -9.33
C ARG A 158 -10.37 8.78 -10.02
N GLY A 159 -10.57 7.83 -10.94
CA GLY A 159 -9.49 7.20 -11.71
C GLY A 159 -8.76 6.06 -11.00
N TYR A 160 -9.34 5.47 -9.95
CA TYR A 160 -8.82 4.22 -9.37
C TYR A 160 -9.29 3.01 -10.19
N GLU A 161 -8.55 1.90 -10.12
CA GLU A 161 -8.89 0.64 -10.83
C GLU A 161 -10.22 0.03 -10.35
N GLY A 162 -10.63 0.34 -9.13
CA GLY A 162 -11.82 -0.19 -8.49
C GLY A 162 -11.78 -0.07 -6.98
N ALA A 163 -12.27 -1.10 -6.28
CA ALA A 163 -12.30 -1.16 -4.83
C ALA A 163 -11.83 -2.52 -4.30
N ILE A 164 -11.24 -2.50 -3.11
CA ILE A 164 -10.93 -3.71 -2.32
C ILE A 164 -11.84 -3.72 -1.10
N LEU A 165 -12.52 -4.84 -0.87
CA LEU A 165 -13.28 -5.08 0.34
C LEU A 165 -12.46 -5.95 1.31
N ARG A 166 -12.49 -5.60 2.59
CA ARG A 166 -11.80 -6.31 3.66
C ARG A 166 -12.76 -6.62 4.79
N LEU A 167 -12.57 -7.77 5.41
CA LEU A 167 -13.28 -8.16 6.62
C LEU A 167 -12.44 -7.83 7.86
N ASP A 168 -13.09 -7.62 9.01
CA ASP A 168 -12.42 -7.36 10.29
C ASP A 168 -11.85 -8.66 10.87
N LYS A 169 -10.79 -9.16 10.25
CA LYS A 169 -10.11 -10.41 10.62
C LYS A 169 -8.60 -10.20 10.68
N PRO A 170 -7.87 -11.04 11.46
CA PRO A 170 -6.41 -11.09 11.41
C PRO A 170 -5.86 -11.38 10.02
#